data_4f98c572d18b78a59d2264626e035caf
#
_entry.id   4f98c572d18b78a59d2264626e035caf
#
_cell.length_a   1.000
_cell.length_b   1.000
_cell.length_c   1.000
_cell.angle_alpha   90.00
_cell.angle_beta   90.00
_cell.angle_gamma   90.00
#
_symmetry.space_group_name_H-M   'P 1'
#
loop_
_entity.id
_entity.type
_entity.pdbx_description
1 polymer ?
#
loop_
_entity_poly.entity_id
_entity_poly.type
_entity_poly.pdbx_seq_one_letter_code
_entity_poly.pdbx_strand_id
1 'polypeptide(L)'
;PMGNISGGAMHDYFSGMICLRDGGTQMPEMILEDLREARETGTADYFSVFGEKLKHALGETYRSGKQAMLFVHRRGYAKQMLCRSCGSIMKCARCSVPMTYHEHGNRLICHYCGRTAPAPAVCPRCGSADFERHGTGTQKAVEELRKLFPDAAVLRMDTDTTSGKDGYEKILSSFAAGEAQFLVGTQMIAKGHDFPNVTLVGIISADSLINMPDYKAEERAFQLFSQMAGRAGRGSSAGKVIIQAYQTDDYAI
;
A
#
# COMPACT_ATOMS: atom_id res chain seq x y z
N PRO A 1 -30.28 -16.71 3.16
CA PRO A 1 -29.28 -16.79 4.17
C PRO A 1 -27.95 -16.63 3.48
N MET A 2 -27.46 -15.39 3.49
CA MET A 2 -26.14 -15.09 2.97
C MET A 2 -25.14 -15.50 4.05
N GLY A 3 -24.35 -16.54 3.77
CA GLY A 3 -23.28 -16.99 4.64
C GLY A 3 -22.21 -15.91 4.78
N ASN A 4 -21.74 -15.72 6.00
CA ASN A 4 -20.58 -14.90 6.33
C ASN A 4 -19.38 -15.32 5.48
N ILE A 5 -18.98 -14.49 4.53
CA ILE A 5 -17.67 -14.58 3.89
C ILE A 5 -16.74 -13.72 4.76
N SER A 6 -16.20 -14.34 5.80
CA SER A 6 -15.19 -13.74 6.66
C SER A 6 -13.85 -13.74 5.95
N GLY A 7 -13.24 -12.57 5.84
CA GLY A 7 -11.84 -12.26 5.66
C GLY A 7 -11.01 -13.23 4.80
N GLY A 8 -10.88 -12.99 3.50
CA GLY A 8 -9.99 -13.81 2.74
C GLY A 8 -10.18 -13.85 1.22
N ALA A 9 -10.92 -12.91 0.62
CA ALA A 9 -11.17 -12.98 -0.83
C ALA A 9 -9.87 -12.99 -1.65
N MET A 10 -8.84 -12.25 -1.24
CA MET A 10 -7.51 -12.33 -1.86
C MET A 10 -6.81 -13.65 -1.54
N HIS A 11 -6.86 -14.10 -0.30
CA HIS A 11 -6.26 -15.36 0.10
C HIS A 11 -6.95 -16.55 -0.62
N ASP A 12 -8.28 -16.57 -0.68
CA ASP A 12 -9.06 -17.61 -1.33
C ASP A 12 -8.91 -17.58 -2.85
N TYR A 13 -8.85 -16.38 -3.46
CA TYR A 13 -8.62 -16.21 -4.88
C TYR A 13 -7.24 -16.74 -5.29
N PHE A 14 -6.19 -16.40 -4.54
CA PHE A 14 -4.84 -16.89 -4.82
C PHE A 14 -4.64 -18.34 -4.42
N SER A 15 -5.31 -18.83 -3.38
CA SER A 15 -5.33 -20.27 -3.04
C SER A 15 -6.03 -21.11 -4.11
N GLY A 16 -7.05 -20.55 -4.79
CA GLY A 16 -7.73 -21.18 -5.92
C GLY A 16 -6.98 -21.06 -7.26
N MET A 17 -6.09 -20.06 -7.41
CA MET A 17 -5.25 -19.87 -8.60
C MET A 17 -3.95 -20.68 -8.58
N ILE A 18 -3.90 -21.82 -7.92
CA ILE A 18 -2.73 -22.72 -7.87
C ILE A 18 -2.27 -23.20 -9.27
N CYS A 19 -2.97 -22.88 -10.32
CA CYS A 19 -2.59 -23.22 -11.68
C CYS A 19 -2.38 -21.99 -12.55
N LEU A 20 -1.24 -22.01 -13.24
CA LEU A 20 -0.92 -21.24 -14.45
C LEU A 20 -0.08 -19.96 -14.25
N ARG A 21 1.10 -20.12 -13.68
CA ARG A 21 2.24 -19.38 -14.23
C ARG A 21 2.96 -20.33 -15.20
N ASP A 22 3.12 -19.93 -16.45
CA ASP A 22 4.01 -20.60 -17.40
C ASP A 22 5.39 -20.74 -16.73
N GLY A 23 5.91 -21.97 -16.64
CA GLY A 23 7.25 -22.24 -16.11
C GLY A 23 7.37 -22.78 -14.68
N GLY A 24 6.27 -23.17 -14.01
CA GLY A 24 6.34 -23.87 -12.70
C GLY A 24 6.75 -23.02 -11.50
N THR A 25 6.72 -21.70 -11.62
CA THR A 25 6.99 -20.79 -10.51
C THR A 25 5.83 -20.77 -9.49
N GLN A 26 6.14 -20.99 -8.21
CA GLN A 26 5.18 -20.91 -7.13
C GLN A 26 4.57 -19.51 -7.02
N MET A 27 3.28 -19.44 -6.67
CA MET A 27 2.63 -18.20 -6.30
C MET A 27 3.31 -17.60 -5.05
N PRO A 28 3.44 -16.27 -4.96
CA PRO A 28 4.02 -15.67 -3.77
C PRO A 28 3.14 -15.89 -2.54
N GLU A 29 3.78 -15.98 -1.39
CA GLU A 29 3.10 -15.95 -0.10
C GLU A 29 2.45 -14.59 0.10
N MET A 30 1.13 -14.56 0.37
CA MET A 30 0.38 -13.34 0.64
C MET A 30 0.21 -13.16 2.14
N ILE A 31 0.64 -12.01 2.66
CA ILE A 31 0.54 -11.68 4.08
C ILE A 31 -0.23 -10.37 4.23
N LEU A 32 -1.32 -10.41 4.97
CA LEU A 32 -2.02 -9.21 5.39
C LEU A 32 -1.45 -8.74 6.73
N GLU A 33 -1.05 -7.48 6.78
CA GLU A 33 -0.58 -6.82 7.98
C GLU A 33 -1.58 -5.80 8.48
N ASP A 34 -2.26 -6.13 9.59
CA ASP A 34 -3.17 -5.20 10.27
C ASP A 34 -2.36 -4.16 11.05
N LEU A 35 -2.42 -2.92 10.57
CA LEU A 35 -1.70 -1.83 11.21
C LEU A 35 -2.30 -1.37 12.55
N ARG A 36 -3.49 -1.89 12.93
CA ARG A 36 -4.13 -1.62 14.22
C ARG A 36 -3.48 -2.43 15.34
N GLU A 37 -3.13 -3.71 15.07
CA GLU A 37 -2.55 -4.62 16.06
C GLU A 37 -1.26 -4.08 16.71
N ALA A 38 -0.35 -3.53 15.91
CA ALA A 38 0.89 -2.97 16.41
C ALA A 38 0.68 -1.75 17.32
N ARG A 39 -0.46 -1.06 17.19
CA ARG A 39 -0.83 0.10 18.01
C ARG A 39 -1.49 -0.29 19.32
N GLU A 40 -2.28 -1.35 19.33
CA GLU A 40 -2.89 -1.90 20.54
C GLU A 40 -1.82 -2.45 21.51
N THR A 41 -0.76 -3.02 20.97
CA THR A 41 0.37 -3.55 21.75
C THR A 41 1.37 -2.49 22.18
N GLY A 42 1.22 -1.22 21.73
CA GLY A 42 2.14 -0.13 22.05
C GLY A 42 3.52 -0.26 21.43
N THR A 43 3.72 -1.19 20.52
CA THR A 43 5.00 -1.46 19.83
C THR A 43 5.19 -0.62 18.56
N ALA A 44 4.13 0.03 18.06
CA ALA A 44 4.20 0.81 16.84
C ALA A 44 4.88 2.16 17.08
N ASP A 45 5.90 2.46 16.27
CA ASP A 45 6.34 3.83 16.06
C ASP A 45 5.21 4.61 15.36
N TYR A 46 4.66 5.59 16.05
CA TYR A 46 3.55 6.43 15.58
C TYR A 46 3.80 7.11 14.22
N PHE A 47 5.06 7.28 13.86
CA PHE A 47 5.48 7.96 12.63
C PHE A 47 5.93 7.01 11.53
N SER A 48 6.06 5.71 11.81
CA SER A 48 6.51 4.73 10.84
C SER A 48 5.50 4.50 9.72
N VAL A 49 6.04 4.42 8.52
CA VAL A 49 5.30 4.06 7.28
C VAL A 49 5.13 2.55 7.18
N PHE A 50 6.08 1.80 7.74
CA PHE A 50 6.14 0.36 7.65
C PHE A 50 5.69 -0.30 8.95
N GLY A 51 4.83 -1.30 8.83
CA GLY A 51 4.49 -2.18 9.91
C GLY A 51 5.64 -3.16 10.22
N GLU A 52 5.55 -3.86 11.32
CA GLU A 52 6.64 -4.70 11.81
C GLU A 52 6.90 -5.92 10.91
N LYS A 53 5.84 -6.54 10.34
CA LYS A 53 5.99 -7.66 9.40
C LYS A 53 6.74 -7.21 8.14
N LEU A 54 6.38 -6.03 7.60
CA LEU A 54 7.06 -5.48 6.43
C LEU A 54 8.50 -5.07 6.75
N LYS A 55 8.76 -4.43 7.89
CA LYS A 55 10.15 -4.09 8.32
C LYS A 55 11.01 -5.33 8.43
N HIS A 56 10.48 -6.39 9.05
CA HIS A 56 11.20 -7.66 9.18
C HIS A 56 11.52 -8.27 7.81
N ALA A 57 10.54 -8.34 6.92
CA ALA A 57 10.72 -8.87 5.56
C ALA A 57 11.69 -8.04 4.71
N LEU A 58 11.66 -6.71 4.84
CA LEU A 58 12.65 -5.82 4.21
C LEU A 58 14.07 -6.12 4.69
N GLY A 59 14.25 -6.33 6.01
CA GLY A 59 15.53 -6.71 6.60
C GLY A 59 16.03 -8.07 6.11
N GLU A 60 15.16 -9.07 5.98
CA GLU A 60 15.50 -10.38 5.40
C GLU A 60 15.91 -10.25 3.92
N THR A 61 15.14 -9.49 3.14
CA THR A 61 15.41 -9.26 1.72
C THR A 61 16.74 -8.56 1.52
N TYR A 62 17.03 -7.52 2.31
CA TYR A 62 18.30 -6.80 2.26
C TYR A 62 19.48 -7.69 2.61
N ARG A 63 19.41 -8.44 3.72
CA ARG A 63 20.49 -9.36 4.16
C ARG A 63 20.76 -10.50 3.19
N SER A 64 19.75 -10.94 2.43
CA SER A 64 19.89 -11.98 1.42
C SER A 64 20.39 -11.46 0.05
N GLY A 65 20.67 -10.17 -0.07
CA GLY A 65 21.10 -9.54 -1.33
C GLY A 65 20.01 -9.55 -2.41
N LYS A 66 18.75 -9.69 -2.02
CA LYS A 66 17.59 -9.66 -2.90
C LYS A 66 17.00 -8.26 -2.98
N GLN A 67 16.00 -8.10 -3.85
CA GLN A 67 15.35 -6.82 -4.10
C GLN A 67 13.92 -6.81 -3.60
N ALA A 68 13.46 -5.63 -3.16
CA ALA A 68 12.07 -5.39 -2.83
C ALA A 68 11.48 -4.24 -3.64
N MET A 69 10.19 -4.40 -3.99
CA MET A 69 9.37 -3.35 -4.58
C MET A 69 8.33 -2.88 -3.57
N LEU A 70 8.27 -1.57 -3.34
CA LEU A 70 7.30 -0.96 -2.43
C LEU A 70 6.34 -0.09 -3.20
N PHE A 71 5.09 -0.53 -3.21
CA PHE A 71 4.01 0.19 -3.84
C PHE A 71 3.36 1.14 -2.85
N VAL A 72 3.31 2.42 -3.22
CA VAL A 72 2.63 3.47 -2.48
C VAL A 72 1.57 4.07 -3.39
N HIS A 73 0.32 4.00 -2.97
CA HIS A 73 -0.72 4.69 -3.72
C HIS A 73 -0.51 6.19 -3.56
N ARG A 74 0.14 6.78 -4.56
CA ARG A 74 0.22 8.23 -4.69
C ARG A 74 -0.76 8.70 -5.74
N ARG A 75 -1.72 9.47 -5.34
CA ARG A 75 -2.02 10.77 -5.95
C ARG A 75 -3.11 11.47 -5.18
N GLY A 76 -2.89 12.75 -4.90
CA GLY A 76 -3.73 13.92 -4.99
C GLY A 76 -5.26 13.80 -4.91
N TYR A 77 -5.82 12.63 -4.95
CA TYR A 77 -7.20 12.38 -4.66
C TYR A 77 -7.35 12.32 -3.15
N ALA A 78 -7.82 13.44 -2.67
CA ALA A 78 -8.45 13.59 -1.39
C ALA A 78 -7.59 13.07 -0.22
N LYS A 79 -6.88 13.95 0.45
CA LYS A 79 -6.40 13.71 1.81
C LYS A 79 -7.57 13.19 2.61
N GLN A 80 -7.72 11.88 2.72
CA GLN A 80 -8.77 11.26 3.51
C GLN A 80 -8.38 11.36 4.98
N MET A 81 -9.38 11.49 5.84
CA MET A 81 -9.16 11.45 7.27
C MET A 81 -9.49 10.04 7.77
N LEU A 82 -8.46 9.25 8.03
CA LEU A 82 -8.53 7.87 8.49
C LEU A 82 -8.17 7.81 9.97
N CYS A 83 -9.00 7.16 10.77
CA CYS A 83 -8.68 6.87 12.16
C CYS A 83 -7.74 5.67 12.22
N ARG A 84 -6.53 5.87 12.74
CA ARG A 84 -5.52 4.83 12.81
C ARG A 84 -5.82 3.76 13.85
N SER A 85 -6.67 4.07 14.85
CA SER A 85 -7.03 3.11 15.90
C SER A 85 -8.09 2.11 15.46
N CYS A 86 -9.05 2.50 14.60
CA CYS A 86 -10.15 1.61 14.20
C CYS A 86 -10.34 1.49 12.70
N GLY A 87 -9.49 2.09 11.87
CA GLY A 87 -9.59 2.07 10.41
C GLY A 87 -10.75 2.89 9.82
N SER A 88 -11.55 3.55 10.64
CA SER A 88 -12.73 4.28 10.16
C SER A 88 -12.34 5.50 9.34
N ILE A 89 -12.93 5.65 8.16
CA ILE A 89 -12.79 6.83 7.29
C ILE A 89 -14.02 7.73 7.42
N MET A 90 -13.78 9.04 7.39
CA MET A 90 -14.86 10.02 7.45
C MET A 90 -15.63 10.04 6.14
N LYS A 91 -16.87 9.56 6.16
CA LYS A 91 -17.77 9.46 4.99
C LYS A 91 -18.84 10.56 5.01
N CYS A 92 -19.26 10.98 3.82
CA CYS A 92 -20.38 11.93 3.67
C CYS A 92 -21.69 11.26 4.07
N ALA A 93 -22.42 11.87 5.01
CA ALA A 93 -23.71 11.34 5.48
C ALA A 93 -24.79 11.28 4.38
N ARG A 94 -24.64 12.04 3.28
CA ARG A 94 -25.59 12.04 2.15
C ARG A 94 -25.19 11.06 1.04
N CYS A 95 -23.90 10.96 0.73
CA CYS A 95 -23.42 10.21 -0.43
C CYS A 95 -22.71 8.91 -0.06
N SER A 96 -22.45 8.68 1.22
CA SER A 96 -21.68 7.55 1.76
C SER A 96 -20.25 7.38 1.22
N VAL A 97 -19.79 8.33 0.39
CA VAL A 97 -18.41 8.32 -0.13
C VAL A 97 -17.45 8.98 0.86
N PRO A 98 -16.16 8.62 0.87
CA PRO A 98 -15.14 9.29 1.67
C PRO A 98 -15.11 10.79 1.40
N MET A 99 -14.94 11.58 2.45
CA MET A 99 -14.77 13.04 2.34
C MET A 99 -13.30 13.40 2.29
N THR A 100 -12.99 14.47 1.55
CA THR A 100 -11.64 15.02 1.46
C THR A 100 -11.37 15.95 2.63
N TYR A 101 -10.25 15.74 3.32
CA TYR A 101 -9.75 16.65 4.33
C TYR A 101 -9.01 17.83 3.70
N HIS A 102 -9.43 19.03 4.04
CA HIS A 102 -8.78 20.27 3.67
C HIS A 102 -8.13 20.90 4.89
N GLU A 103 -6.81 20.94 4.88
CA GLU A 103 -5.99 21.49 5.97
C GLU A 103 -6.29 22.95 6.21
N HIS A 104 -6.40 23.73 5.12
CA HIS A 104 -6.86 25.10 5.21
C HIS A 104 -8.34 25.13 5.62
N GLY A 105 -8.60 25.59 6.83
CA GLY A 105 -9.93 25.63 7.44
C GLY A 105 -10.34 24.35 8.19
N ASN A 106 -9.45 23.36 8.34
CA ASN A 106 -9.66 22.12 9.12
C ASN A 106 -11.05 21.50 8.88
N ARG A 107 -11.39 21.25 7.62
CA ARG A 107 -12.72 20.82 7.20
C ARG A 107 -12.69 19.63 6.25
N LEU A 108 -13.78 18.90 6.24
CA LEU A 108 -14.07 17.82 5.31
C LEU A 108 -14.99 18.31 4.20
N ILE A 109 -14.70 17.97 2.94
CA ILE A 109 -15.54 18.33 1.79
C ILE A 109 -15.90 17.07 1.01
N CYS A 110 -17.16 16.88 0.72
CA CYS A 110 -17.63 15.86 -0.21
C CYS A 110 -17.59 16.41 -1.64
N HIS A 111 -16.73 15.86 -2.48
CA HIS A 111 -16.63 16.29 -3.89
C HIS A 111 -17.79 15.80 -4.79
N TYR A 112 -18.70 14.97 -4.25
CA TYR A 112 -19.91 14.55 -4.98
C TYR A 112 -21.06 15.55 -4.83
N CYS A 113 -21.31 16.03 -3.61
CA CYS A 113 -22.46 16.90 -3.35
C CYS A 113 -22.10 18.28 -2.79
N GLY A 114 -20.82 18.60 -2.66
CA GLY A 114 -20.34 19.87 -2.13
C GLY A 114 -20.51 20.06 -0.62
N ARG A 115 -21.08 19.07 0.09
CA ARG A 115 -21.27 19.18 1.55
C ARG A 115 -19.96 19.36 2.26
N THR A 116 -19.93 20.33 3.17
CA THR A 116 -18.82 20.59 4.08
C THR A 116 -19.19 20.20 5.51
N ALA A 117 -18.20 19.72 6.26
CA ALA A 117 -18.30 19.46 7.69
C ALA A 117 -16.98 19.82 8.37
N PRO A 118 -16.98 20.22 9.65
CA PRO A 118 -15.75 20.38 10.40
C PRO A 118 -15.05 19.02 10.54
N ALA A 119 -13.70 19.02 10.50
CA ALA A 119 -12.95 17.80 10.80
C ALA A 119 -13.12 17.47 12.29
N PRO A 120 -13.51 16.23 12.64
CA PRO A 120 -13.73 15.86 14.03
C PRO A 120 -12.40 15.83 14.79
N ALA A 121 -12.41 16.28 16.03
CA ALA A 121 -11.27 16.19 16.93
C ALA A 121 -11.00 14.76 17.39
N VAL A 122 -12.06 13.97 17.54
CA VAL A 122 -12.02 12.56 17.93
C VAL A 122 -12.84 11.71 16.97
N CYS A 123 -12.46 10.47 16.79
CA CYS A 123 -13.16 9.53 15.93
C CYS A 123 -14.58 9.27 16.44
N PRO A 124 -15.62 9.49 15.62
CA PRO A 124 -17.01 9.25 16.06
C PRO A 124 -17.31 7.76 16.30
N ARG A 125 -16.45 6.83 15.81
CA ARG A 125 -16.62 5.39 16.02
C ARG A 125 -15.97 4.89 17.30
N CYS A 126 -14.73 5.32 17.61
CA CYS A 126 -13.94 4.75 18.71
C CYS A 126 -13.42 5.77 19.73
N GLY A 127 -13.67 7.09 19.53
CA GLY A 127 -13.23 8.15 20.43
C GLY A 127 -11.76 8.53 20.34
N SER A 128 -10.95 7.84 19.55
CA SER A 128 -9.52 8.14 19.38
C SER A 128 -9.29 9.48 18.66
N ALA A 129 -8.27 10.22 19.07
CA ALA A 129 -7.81 11.43 18.38
C ALA A 129 -6.71 11.16 17.32
N ASP A 130 -6.28 9.90 17.16
CA ASP A 130 -5.22 9.52 16.24
C ASP A 130 -5.73 9.37 14.81
N PHE A 131 -5.56 10.42 14.03
CA PHE A 131 -5.96 10.45 12.62
C PHE A 131 -4.78 10.57 11.68
N GLU A 132 -4.79 9.76 10.63
CA GLU A 132 -4.00 10.02 9.44
C GLU A 132 -4.73 11.02 8.54
N ARG A 133 -4.06 12.14 8.25
CA ARG A 133 -4.65 13.24 7.45
C ARG A 133 -3.93 13.48 6.13
N HIS A 134 -2.73 12.93 5.96
CA HIS A 134 -1.85 13.30 4.85
C HIS A 134 -1.50 12.15 3.91
N GLY A 135 -1.89 10.94 4.22
CA GLY A 135 -1.49 9.73 3.47
C GLY A 135 0.03 9.54 3.42
N THR A 136 0.45 8.33 3.19
CA THR A 136 1.86 8.00 3.02
C THR A 136 2.27 8.25 1.57
N GLY A 137 3.25 9.14 1.36
CA GLY A 137 3.83 9.41 0.04
C GLY A 137 5.11 8.60 -0.21
N THR A 138 5.50 8.45 -1.49
CA THR A 138 6.74 7.77 -1.90
C THR A 138 7.98 8.36 -1.23
N GLN A 139 8.02 9.68 -1.05
CA GLN A 139 9.14 10.36 -0.40
C GLN A 139 9.33 9.91 1.05
N LYS A 140 8.24 9.86 1.83
CA LYS A 140 8.29 9.43 3.23
C LYS A 140 8.75 7.98 3.36
N ALA A 141 8.28 7.11 2.45
CA ALA A 141 8.72 5.71 2.41
C ALA A 141 10.22 5.59 2.09
N VAL A 142 10.75 6.40 1.16
CA VAL A 142 12.19 6.43 0.84
C VAL A 142 13.01 6.95 2.02
N GLU A 143 12.55 8.01 2.68
CA GLU A 143 13.23 8.57 3.87
C GLU A 143 13.34 7.55 5.00
N GLU A 144 12.28 6.78 5.22
CA GLU A 144 12.27 5.74 6.24
C GLU A 144 13.16 4.55 5.85
N LEU A 145 13.15 4.10 4.59
CA LEU A 145 14.08 3.06 4.12
C LEU A 145 15.53 3.47 4.33
N ARG A 146 15.89 4.71 4.03
CA ARG A 146 17.26 5.22 4.23
C ARG A 146 17.67 5.28 5.71
N LYS A 147 16.71 5.48 6.61
CA LYS A 147 16.97 5.39 8.06
C LYS A 147 17.17 3.96 8.52
N LEU A 148 16.36 3.02 8.02
CA LEU A 148 16.43 1.61 8.39
C LEU A 148 17.63 0.90 7.74
N PHE A 149 18.01 1.29 6.53
CA PHE A 149 19.06 0.69 5.73
C PHE A 149 19.94 1.77 5.11
N PRO A 150 20.86 2.38 5.90
CA PRO A 150 21.68 3.52 5.44
C PRO A 150 22.54 3.23 4.22
N ASP A 151 23.03 1.97 4.10
CA ASP A 151 23.91 1.54 3.02
C ASP A 151 23.15 1.01 1.80
N ALA A 152 21.83 0.93 1.85
CA ALA A 152 21.03 0.43 0.74
C ALA A 152 20.76 1.51 -0.32
N ALA A 153 20.93 1.16 -1.58
CA ALA A 153 20.50 2.01 -2.67
C ALA A 153 18.97 1.93 -2.84
N VAL A 154 18.30 3.08 -2.80
CA VAL A 154 16.86 3.21 -2.91
C VAL A 154 16.50 4.07 -4.11
N LEU A 155 15.77 3.50 -5.06
CA LEU A 155 15.22 4.20 -6.21
C LEU A 155 13.77 4.62 -5.94
N ARG A 156 13.41 5.81 -6.41
CA ARG A 156 12.05 6.35 -6.35
C ARG A 156 11.50 6.54 -7.75
N MET A 157 10.30 5.99 -7.99
CA MET A 157 9.60 6.10 -9.26
C MET A 157 8.20 6.66 -9.06
N ASP A 158 8.05 7.92 -9.33
CA ASP A 158 6.77 8.62 -9.38
C ASP A 158 6.81 9.72 -10.45
N THR A 159 5.70 10.41 -10.65
CA THR A 159 5.59 11.45 -11.68
C THR A 159 6.61 12.58 -11.54
N ASP A 160 7.09 12.86 -10.34
CA ASP A 160 8.05 13.94 -10.11
C ASP A 160 9.47 13.50 -10.53
N THR A 161 9.76 12.19 -10.39
CA THR A 161 11.08 11.63 -10.74
C THR A 161 11.17 11.16 -12.19
N THR A 162 10.03 10.98 -12.87
CA THR A 162 9.94 10.46 -14.24
C THR A 162 9.55 11.51 -15.28
N SER A 163 9.65 12.79 -14.97
CA SER A 163 9.24 13.90 -15.85
C SER A 163 10.07 14.06 -17.13
N GLY A 164 11.22 13.36 -17.26
CA GLY A 164 12.03 13.32 -18.47
C GLY A 164 11.73 12.10 -19.34
N LYS A 165 11.93 12.23 -20.67
CA LYS A 165 11.62 11.19 -21.67
C LYS A 165 12.33 9.85 -21.38
N ASP A 166 13.48 9.88 -20.71
CA ASP A 166 14.29 8.69 -20.39
C ASP A 166 14.33 8.35 -18.89
N GLY A 167 13.67 9.15 -18.04
CA GLY A 167 13.75 8.98 -16.59
C GLY A 167 13.14 7.65 -16.11
N TYR A 168 12.05 7.25 -16.74
CA TYR A 168 11.38 5.98 -16.46
C TYR A 168 12.26 4.77 -16.78
N GLU A 169 12.82 4.73 -18.00
CA GLU A 169 13.63 3.61 -18.47
C GLU A 169 14.96 3.49 -17.71
N LYS A 170 15.58 4.63 -17.36
CA LYS A 170 16.80 4.64 -16.54
C LYS A 170 16.61 4.03 -15.17
N ILE A 171 15.53 4.42 -14.47
CA ILE A 171 15.23 3.86 -13.15
C ILE A 171 15.00 2.36 -13.21
N LEU A 172 14.24 1.88 -14.20
CA LEU A 172 13.97 0.45 -14.36
C LEU A 172 15.20 -0.33 -14.76
N SER A 173 16.03 0.19 -15.66
CA SER A 173 17.28 -0.45 -16.08
C SER A 173 18.28 -0.56 -14.92
N SER A 174 18.42 0.50 -14.12
CA SER A 174 19.27 0.52 -12.93
C SER A 174 18.78 -0.50 -11.88
N PHE A 175 17.45 -0.59 -11.67
CA PHE A 175 16.88 -1.58 -10.78
C PHE A 175 17.06 -3.01 -11.31
N ALA A 176 16.85 -3.24 -12.61
CA ALA A 176 17.05 -4.54 -13.25
C ALA A 176 18.52 -5.00 -13.20
N ALA A 177 19.45 -4.06 -13.30
CA ALA A 177 20.89 -4.32 -13.17
C ALA A 177 21.33 -4.65 -11.72
N GLY A 178 20.43 -4.52 -10.74
CA GLY A 178 20.74 -4.78 -9.33
C GLY A 178 21.47 -3.63 -8.63
N GLU A 179 21.52 -2.45 -9.24
CA GLU A 179 22.21 -1.28 -8.67
C GLU A 179 21.47 -0.70 -7.44
N ALA A 180 20.24 -1.14 -7.22
CA ALA A 180 19.47 -0.76 -6.03
C ALA A 180 18.72 -1.96 -5.45
N GLN A 181 18.65 -2.00 -4.12
CA GLN A 181 17.94 -3.03 -3.37
C GLN A 181 16.44 -2.73 -3.27
N PHE A 182 16.06 -1.46 -3.22
CA PHE A 182 14.68 -1.05 -3.03
C PHE A 182 14.19 -0.14 -4.15
N LEU A 183 13.02 -0.46 -4.69
CA LEU A 183 12.28 0.40 -5.61
C LEU A 183 10.96 0.82 -4.96
N VAL A 184 10.82 2.10 -4.68
CA VAL A 184 9.59 2.70 -4.15
C VAL A 184 8.86 3.43 -5.27
N GLY A 185 7.60 3.11 -5.50
CA GLY A 185 6.88 3.80 -6.56
C GLY A 185 5.37 3.70 -6.48
N THR A 186 4.74 4.35 -7.46
CA THR A 186 3.29 4.34 -7.62
C THR A 186 2.87 3.25 -8.62
N GLN A 187 1.66 3.33 -9.18
CA GLN A 187 1.17 2.39 -10.21
C GLN A 187 2.13 2.21 -11.40
N MET A 188 3.09 3.11 -11.56
CA MET A 188 4.08 3.02 -12.64
C MET A 188 4.96 1.77 -12.49
N ILE A 189 5.28 1.34 -11.26
CA ILE A 189 6.10 0.14 -11.02
C ILE A 189 5.35 -1.18 -11.27
N ALA A 190 4.02 -1.14 -11.34
CA ALA A 190 3.19 -2.31 -11.60
C ALA A 190 3.26 -2.76 -13.08
N LYS A 191 3.72 -1.88 -13.99
CA LYS A 191 3.68 -2.12 -15.44
C LYS A 191 5.05 -2.56 -15.97
N GLY A 192 5.05 -3.56 -16.79
CA GLY A 192 6.00 -3.76 -17.91
C GLY A 192 7.24 -4.63 -17.67
N HIS A 193 7.97 -4.58 -16.59
CA HIS A 193 9.27 -5.25 -16.50
C HIS A 193 9.27 -6.45 -15.55
N ASP A 194 10.08 -7.47 -15.90
CA ASP A 194 10.35 -8.60 -15.05
C ASP A 194 11.65 -8.39 -14.28
N PHE A 195 11.56 -8.57 -12.96
CA PHE A 195 12.68 -8.45 -12.04
C PHE A 195 12.88 -9.76 -11.29
N PRO A 196 13.73 -10.68 -11.78
CA PRO A 196 13.88 -12.02 -11.19
C PRO A 196 14.46 -12.00 -9.77
N ASN A 197 15.14 -10.91 -9.38
CA ASN A 197 15.70 -10.74 -8.04
C ASN A 197 14.70 -10.16 -7.03
N VAL A 198 13.50 -9.75 -7.46
CA VAL A 198 12.45 -9.24 -6.56
C VAL A 198 11.77 -10.41 -5.86
N THR A 199 12.03 -10.55 -4.56
CA THR A 199 11.43 -11.57 -3.70
C THR A 199 10.39 -11.00 -2.76
N LEU A 200 10.37 -9.68 -2.55
CA LEU A 200 9.40 -9.01 -1.68
C LEU A 200 8.67 -7.89 -2.42
N VAL A 201 7.36 -7.88 -2.28
CA VAL A 201 6.50 -6.76 -2.67
C VAL A 201 5.74 -6.26 -1.45
N GLY A 202 5.89 -4.99 -1.12
CA GLY A 202 5.12 -4.33 -0.07
C GLY A 202 4.08 -3.39 -0.66
N ILE A 203 2.82 -3.53 -0.26
CA ILE A 203 1.72 -2.62 -0.61
C ILE A 203 1.40 -1.79 0.62
N ILE A 204 1.76 -0.50 0.53
CA ILE A 204 1.66 0.42 1.65
C ILE A 204 0.35 1.21 1.55
N SER A 205 -0.39 1.28 2.67
CA SER A 205 -1.65 2.02 2.75
C SER A 205 -2.70 1.54 1.73
N ALA A 206 -3.02 0.25 1.74
CA ALA A 206 -4.06 -0.33 0.87
C ALA A 206 -5.41 0.39 1.03
N ASP A 207 -5.72 0.89 2.25
CA ASP A 207 -6.90 1.69 2.56
C ASP A 207 -7.11 2.86 1.60
N SER A 208 -6.03 3.49 1.13
CA SER A 208 -6.12 4.62 0.21
C SER A 208 -6.64 4.24 -1.18
N LEU A 209 -6.50 2.97 -1.56
CA LEU A 209 -7.00 2.42 -2.82
C LEU A 209 -8.47 2.01 -2.71
N ILE A 210 -8.80 1.21 -1.70
CA ILE A 210 -10.17 0.71 -1.50
C ILE A 210 -11.16 1.83 -1.18
N ASN A 211 -10.68 2.92 -0.57
CA ASN A 211 -11.51 4.07 -0.22
C ASN A 211 -11.45 5.23 -1.23
N MET A 212 -11.06 4.97 -2.47
CA MET A 212 -11.18 5.99 -3.50
C MET A 212 -12.66 6.37 -3.72
N PRO A 213 -12.97 7.64 -4.01
CA PRO A 213 -14.33 8.07 -4.32
C PRO A 213 -14.75 7.64 -5.73
N ASP A 214 -14.77 6.34 -5.98
CA ASP A 214 -15.12 5.70 -7.25
C ASP A 214 -15.90 4.42 -6.92
N TYR A 215 -16.99 4.15 -7.62
CA TYR A 215 -17.81 2.96 -7.39
C TYR A 215 -17.08 1.64 -7.72
N LYS A 216 -15.98 1.70 -8.48
CA LYS A 216 -15.09 0.58 -8.81
C LYS A 216 -13.79 0.58 -7.99
N ALA A 217 -13.73 1.33 -6.90
CA ALA A 217 -12.49 1.48 -6.14
C ALA A 217 -11.93 0.14 -5.67
N GLU A 218 -12.78 -0.69 -5.11
CA GLU A 218 -12.42 -1.99 -4.55
C GLU A 218 -12.00 -2.98 -5.66
N GLU A 219 -12.73 -3.03 -6.78
CA GLU A 219 -12.34 -3.84 -7.95
C GLU A 219 -10.97 -3.43 -8.50
N ARG A 220 -10.73 -2.12 -8.61
CA ARG A 220 -9.44 -1.60 -9.08
C ARG A 220 -8.31 -1.84 -8.09
N ALA A 221 -8.61 -1.75 -6.80
CA ALA A 221 -7.66 -2.09 -5.74
C ALA A 221 -7.25 -3.56 -5.84
N PHE A 222 -8.21 -4.47 -5.94
CA PHE A 222 -7.97 -5.90 -6.11
C PHE A 222 -7.14 -6.20 -7.37
N GLN A 223 -7.49 -5.61 -8.53
CA GLN A 223 -6.73 -5.77 -9.77
C GLN A 223 -5.28 -5.31 -9.60
N LEU A 224 -5.07 -4.19 -8.92
CA LEU A 224 -3.73 -3.66 -8.70
C LEU A 224 -2.93 -4.52 -7.73
N PHE A 225 -3.55 -4.99 -6.64
CA PHE A 225 -2.90 -5.92 -5.70
C PHE A 225 -2.48 -7.21 -6.41
N SER A 226 -3.35 -7.75 -7.27
CA SER A 226 -3.05 -8.92 -8.10
C SER A 226 -1.88 -8.67 -9.06
N GLN A 227 -1.83 -7.51 -9.72
CA GLN A 227 -0.72 -7.13 -10.59
C GLN A 227 0.59 -7.03 -9.81
N MET A 228 0.57 -6.42 -8.62
CA MET A 228 1.73 -6.28 -7.77
C MET A 228 2.20 -7.63 -7.22
N ALA A 229 1.28 -8.47 -6.77
CA ALA A 229 1.58 -9.84 -6.35
C ALA A 229 2.28 -10.63 -7.46
N GLY A 230 1.85 -10.41 -8.69
CA GLY A 230 2.50 -10.99 -9.87
C GLY A 230 3.95 -10.58 -10.08
N ARG A 231 4.50 -9.60 -9.36
CA ARG A 231 5.91 -9.16 -9.47
C ARG A 231 6.85 -9.90 -8.53
N ALA A 232 6.35 -10.44 -7.41
CA ALA A 232 7.17 -11.18 -6.46
C ALA A 232 7.48 -12.60 -6.93
N GLY A 233 8.71 -13.07 -6.72
CA GLY A 233 9.08 -14.47 -6.91
C GLY A 233 9.04 -14.96 -8.35
N ARG A 234 9.45 -14.15 -9.32
CA ARG A 234 9.57 -14.57 -10.73
C ARG A 234 10.86 -15.33 -11.03
N GLY A 235 11.82 -15.32 -10.11
CA GLY A 235 13.04 -16.12 -10.20
C GLY A 235 12.91 -17.48 -9.52
N SER A 236 14.04 -18.07 -9.16
CA SER A 236 14.13 -19.35 -8.45
C SER A 236 13.73 -19.27 -6.95
N SER A 237 13.56 -18.07 -6.41
CA SER A 237 13.21 -17.84 -4.99
C SER A 237 11.71 -17.62 -4.84
N ALA A 238 11.12 -18.19 -3.78
CA ALA A 238 9.72 -17.92 -3.43
C ALA A 238 9.49 -16.43 -3.20
N GLY A 239 8.41 -15.90 -3.73
CA GLY A 239 8.02 -14.50 -3.54
C GLY A 239 7.18 -14.32 -2.28
N LYS A 240 7.26 -13.14 -1.68
CA LYS A 240 6.43 -12.72 -0.55
C LYS A 240 5.76 -11.39 -0.88
N VAL A 241 4.49 -11.26 -0.56
CA VAL A 241 3.73 -10.01 -0.72
C VAL A 241 3.13 -9.63 0.62
N ILE A 242 3.38 -8.42 1.07
CA ILE A 242 2.82 -7.89 2.32
C ILE A 242 1.92 -6.71 2.00
N ILE A 243 0.65 -6.83 2.36
CA ILE A 243 -0.36 -5.79 2.20
C ILE A 243 -0.62 -5.16 3.56
N GLN A 244 -0.34 -3.87 3.70
CA GLN A 244 -0.57 -3.12 4.91
C GLN A 244 -1.89 -2.35 4.84
N ALA A 245 -2.78 -2.60 5.80
CA ALA A 245 -4.07 -1.93 5.88
C ALA A 245 -4.52 -1.73 7.34
N TYR A 246 -5.38 -0.73 7.54
CA TYR A 246 -6.17 -0.55 8.75
C TYR A 246 -7.56 -1.20 8.63
N GLN A 247 -8.09 -1.34 7.40
CA GLN A 247 -9.39 -1.95 7.10
C GLN A 247 -9.17 -3.35 6.53
N THR A 248 -8.75 -4.28 7.36
CA THR A 248 -8.43 -5.65 6.95
C THR A 248 -9.66 -6.53 6.67
N ASP A 249 -10.85 -6.05 7.06
CA ASP A 249 -12.13 -6.75 6.86
C ASP A 249 -12.77 -6.41 5.50
N ASP A 250 -12.11 -5.60 4.67
CA ASP A 250 -12.60 -5.23 3.33
C ASP A 250 -12.42 -6.39 2.36
N TYR A 251 -13.46 -6.66 1.55
CA TYR A 251 -13.46 -7.81 0.65
C TYR A 251 -12.45 -7.71 -0.52
N ALA A 252 -11.89 -6.53 -0.78
CA ALA A 252 -10.85 -6.32 -1.79
C ALA A 252 -9.46 -6.72 -1.29
N ILE A 253 -9.33 -6.98 0.00
CA ILE A 253 -8.12 -7.43 0.68
C ILE A 253 -8.32 -8.88 1.14
#